data_c2b2d6bd99522dc527606ff8065f16e2
#
_entry.id   c2b2d6bd99522dc527606ff8065f16e2
#
_cell.length_a   1.000
_cell.length_b   1.000
_cell.length_c   1.000
_cell.angle_alpha   90.00
_cell.angle_beta   90.00
_cell.angle_gamma   90.00
#
_symmetry.space_group_name_H-M   'P 1'
#
loop_
_entity.id
_entity.type
_entity.pdbx_description
1 polymer ?
#
loop_
_entity_poly.entity_id
_entity_poly.type
_entity_poly.pdbx_seq_one_letter_code
_entity_poly.pdbx_strand_id
1 'polypeptide(L)'
;MTVGIYEQQDFTGGLNLRADQFQLAENESPKMLNVDVDPRGGVFTRGGYTAINSTVIPSWNPHRLFRFDGDAPQIMLSNSTKVYRSTGSNFSTLQFSSGNDIAIGSSFGAGFAQWGKTLFISTGTSGNGGYKYESANTYASALTANGPTFQPYVSPTGGFMPCAKHLAVHANKMFAANTIENSVAFPNRVRWSHDSLPEDYMTDDYLDVEGGGNGITGLVVVSGQLIIFKPRAIFVLFGYNSASFQIVELSNRLGINTPRSVAQSDVGMYFFSYPEGFHYYDGSSIKNIFNQLQPIMDLNYLDITTKPVDVSWVNSRVWFAVPYSVTGTAATKATVNFVYDPSINAAGTYTMFQSSDSYGLLGGINWENSSGVSFGLMCHANIGRVVSVDNYEEQQDNLTGTASNFTTYYRTKWFDAGSYIQKKMFRRPDFVLKEPDAATTITVDVYHNFDEADGNQRRTFNLTLTPDPTAMAWGTGVWGTGVWGAGAASAVVVTGSNLGLARCVQLQFSGELGKKWGINSIGYKFQSRRVKG
;
A
#
# COMPACT_ATOMS: atom_id res chain seq x y z
N MET A 1 16.21 -28.60 39.81
CA MET A 1 16.20 -28.25 38.37
C MET A 1 15.85 -26.80 38.25
N THR A 2 16.70 -26.01 37.64
CA THR A 2 16.48 -24.55 37.48
C THR A 2 15.44 -24.32 36.39
N VAL A 3 14.51 -23.41 36.62
CA VAL A 3 13.56 -22.92 35.58
C VAL A 3 14.28 -21.84 34.79
N GLY A 4 14.41 -22.02 33.52
CA GLY A 4 14.87 -20.99 32.60
C GLY A 4 13.70 -20.04 32.27
N ILE A 5 13.99 -18.76 32.14
CA ILE A 5 13.05 -17.74 31.72
C ILE A 5 13.65 -17.05 30.50
N TYR A 6 12.82 -16.80 29.49
CA TYR A 6 13.16 -16.01 28.31
C TYR A 6 12.01 -15.08 27.99
N GLU A 7 12.32 -13.82 27.70
CA GLU A 7 11.32 -12.80 27.36
C GLU A 7 11.52 -12.32 25.92
N GLN A 8 10.49 -12.48 25.12
CA GLN A 8 10.38 -11.88 23.80
C GLN A 8 9.63 -10.56 23.93
N GLN A 9 10.31 -9.44 23.68
CA GLN A 9 9.76 -8.08 23.81
C GLN A 9 9.76 -7.32 22.48
N ASP A 10 10.42 -7.84 21.46
CA ASP A 10 10.54 -7.24 20.15
C ASP A 10 9.84 -8.09 19.10
N PHE A 11 8.97 -7.46 18.32
CA PHE A 11 8.22 -8.04 17.20
C PHE A 11 8.39 -7.22 15.92
N THR A 12 9.38 -6.29 15.92
CA THR A 12 9.58 -5.31 14.82
C THR A 12 10.07 -5.94 13.53
N GLY A 13 10.51 -7.19 13.52
CA GLY A 13 10.89 -7.90 12.31
C GLY A 13 9.73 -8.15 11.34
N GLY A 14 8.49 -8.23 11.86
CA GLY A 14 7.29 -8.39 11.05
C GLY A 14 7.21 -9.71 10.29
N LEU A 15 6.56 -9.70 9.13
CA LEU A 15 6.34 -10.88 8.30
C LEU A 15 7.59 -11.27 7.52
N ASN A 16 8.06 -12.50 7.68
CA ASN A 16 9.12 -13.10 6.89
C ASN A 16 8.72 -14.49 6.39
N LEU A 17 8.44 -14.58 5.09
CA LEU A 17 8.03 -15.82 4.42
C LEU A 17 9.23 -16.59 3.84
N ARG A 18 10.42 -15.97 3.77
CA ARG A 18 11.60 -16.56 3.14
C ARG A 18 12.42 -17.42 4.10
N ALA A 19 12.54 -16.98 5.34
CA ALA A 19 13.41 -17.67 6.30
C ALA A 19 12.84 -19.05 6.62
N ASP A 20 13.73 -20.05 6.63
CA ASP A 20 13.40 -21.36 7.21
C ASP A 20 13.03 -21.19 8.69
N GLN A 21 12.23 -22.11 9.21
CA GLN A 21 11.77 -22.12 10.61
C GLN A 21 12.91 -22.00 11.63
N PHE A 22 14.12 -22.45 11.28
CA PHE A 22 15.32 -22.34 12.11
C PHE A 22 16.05 -21.01 11.96
N GLN A 23 15.94 -20.37 10.80
CA GLN A 23 16.66 -19.14 10.45
C GLN A 23 15.88 -17.88 10.73
N LEU A 24 14.58 -18.02 11.02
CA LEU A 24 13.72 -16.89 11.34
C LEU A 24 14.28 -16.13 12.56
N ALA A 25 14.37 -14.80 12.49
CA ALA A 25 14.80 -13.99 13.63
C ALA A 25 13.78 -14.03 14.76
N GLU A 26 14.19 -13.73 15.99
CA GLU A 26 13.30 -13.83 17.17
C GLU A 26 12.12 -12.85 17.10
N ASN A 27 12.31 -11.74 16.45
CA ASN A 27 11.31 -10.69 16.26
C ASN A 27 10.48 -10.82 14.97
N GLU A 28 10.72 -11.85 14.16
CA GLU A 28 9.99 -12.11 12.91
C GLU A 28 8.86 -13.11 13.10
N SER A 29 7.87 -13.02 12.23
CA SER A 29 6.70 -13.90 12.17
C SER A 29 6.64 -14.64 10.83
N PRO A 30 6.46 -15.98 10.83
CA PRO A 30 6.22 -16.73 9.59
C PRO A 30 4.79 -16.57 9.07
N LYS A 31 3.86 -16.08 9.90
CA LYS A 31 2.45 -15.98 9.53
C LYS A 31 1.74 -14.90 10.37
N MET A 32 1.25 -13.86 9.73
CA MET A 32 0.46 -12.81 10.38
C MET A 32 -0.59 -12.25 9.42
N LEU A 33 -1.71 -11.79 9.95
CA LEU A 33 -2.78 -11.18 9.19
C LEU A 33 -3.52 -10.13 10.01
N ASN A 34 -3.75 -8.97 9.42
CA ASN A 34 -4.55 -7.89 10.00
C ASN A 34 -4.07 -7.45 11.39
N VAL A 35 -2.76 -7.47 11.57
CA VAL A 35 -2.08 -6.92 12.74
C VAL A 35 -0.98 -5.98 12.28
N ASP A 36 -0.79 -4.91 13.04
CA ASP A 36 0.26 -3.93 12.85
C ASP A 36 1.34 -4.10 13.91
N VAL A 37 2.54 -3.63 13.63
CA VAL A 37 3.69 -3.64 14.52
C VAL A 37 3.90 -2.26 15.10
N ASP A 38 4.05 -2.17 16.42
CA ASP A 38 4.40 -0.92 17.10
C ASP A 38 5.92 -0.71 17.01
N PRO A 39 6.41 0.48 16.63
CA PRO A 39 7.85 0.79 16.64
C PRO A 39 8.54 0.52 17.99
N ARG A 40 7.78 0.46 19.08
CA ARG A 40 8.26 0.12 20.43
C ARG A 40 8.36 -1.38 20.70
N GLY A 41 8.05 -2.22 19.72
CA GLY A 41 8.23 -3.66 19.78
C GLY A 41 6.96 -4.50 19.85
N GLY A 42 5.79 -3.92 20.15
CA GLY A 42 4.54 -4.67 20.27
C GLY A 42 3.86 -5.00 18.94
N VAL A 43 2.89 -5.94 19.00
CA VAL A 43 1.97 -6.27 17.90
C VAL A 43 0.55 -6.00 18.34
N PHE A 44 -0.28 -5.42 17.46
CA PHE A 44 -1.67 -5.08 17.79
C PHE A 44 -2.58 -5.19 16.56
N THR A 45 -3.88 -5.27 16.80
CA THR A 45 -4.91 -5.31 15.75
C THR A 45 -4.84 -4.06 14.88
N ARG A 46 -4.88 -4.21 13.56
CA ARG A 46 -4.96 -3.08 12.62
C ARG A 46 -6.22 -2.23 12.83
N GLY A 47 -6.18 -1.00 12.37
CA GLY A 47 -7.37 -0.19 12.24
C GLY A 47 -8.34 -0.74 11.20
N GLY A 48 -9.62 -0.46 11.37
CA GLY A 48 -10.64 -0.68 10.35
C GLY A 48 -10.58 0.35 9.23
N TYR A 49 -11.46 0.21 8.25
CA TYR A 49 -11.67 1.22 7.23
C TYR A 49 -13.17 1.54 7.06
N THR A 50 -13.45 2.74 6.57
CA THR A 50 -14.81 3.19 6.33
C THR A 50 -14.94 3.78 4.92
N ALA A 51 -15.96 3.36 4.18
CA ALA A 51 -16.25 3.92 2.86
C ALA A 51 -16.66 5.39 2.97
N ILE A 52 -16.03 6.25 2.16
CA ILE A 52 -16.36 7.68 2.11
C ILE A 52 -17.53 7.98 1.16
N ASN A 53 -17.81 7.11 0.19
CA ASN A 53 -18.91 7.27 -0.75
C ASN A 53 -20.08 6.34 -0.41
N SER A 54 -21.27 6.93 -0.31
CA SER A 54 -22.52 6.19 -0.03
C SER A 54 -23.06 5.46 -1.27
N THR A 55 -22.74 5.94 -2.48
CA THR A 55 -23.16 5.34 -3.75
C THR A 55 -22.01 4.57 -4.38
N VAL A 56 -22.28 3.35 -4.84
CA VAL A 56 -21.30 2.51 -5.54
C VAL A 56 -20.97 3.11 -6.90
N ILE A 57 -19.68 3.26 -7.21
CA ILE A 57 -19.21 3.69 -8.52
C ILE A 57 -19.37 2.52 -9.50
N PRO A 58 -20.11 2.70 -10.62
CA PRO A 58 -20.40 1.62 -11.57
C PRO A 58 -19.14 1.23 -12.39
N SER A 59 -19.19 0.06 -13.03
CA SER A 59 -18.11 -0.45 -13.91
C SER A 59 -16.75 -0.44 -13.23
N TRP A 60 -16.70 -0.99 -12.02
CA TRP A 60 -15.58 -0.86 -11.12
C TRP A 60 -14.36 -1.62 -11.60
N ASN A 61 -13.38 -0.89 -12.04
CA ASN A 61 -12.01 -1.33 -12.29
C ASN A 61 -11.08 -0.12 -12.07
N PRO A 62 -10.82 0.25 -10.81
CA PRO A 62 -10.10 1.48 -10.50
C PRO A 62 -8.64 1.36 -10.91
N HIS A 63 -8.09 2.47 -11.42
CA HIS A 63 -6.67 2.57 -11.71
C HIS A 63 -5.94 3.31 -10.60
N ARG A 64 -6.33 4.55 -10.30
CA ARG A 64 -5.65 5.37 -9.29
C ARG A 64 -6.54 6.51 -8.82
N LEU A 65 -6.43 6.85 -7.55
CA LEU A 65 -6.85 8.14 -7.03
C LEU A 65 -5.79 9.20 -7.34
N PHE A 66 -6.23 10.43 -7.49
CA PHE A 66 -5.36 11.59 -7.65
C PHE A 66 -5.92 12.75 -6.83
N ARG A 67 -5.08 13.38 -6.01
CA ARG A 67 -5.44 14.59 -5.27
C ARG A 67 -5.29 15.79 -6.21
N PHE A 68 -6.36 16.50 -6.43
CA PHE A 68 -6.37 17.74 -7.20
C PHE A 68 -6.59 18.92 -6.26
N ASP A 69 -5.56 19.75 -6.10
CA ASP A 69 -5.56 20.95 -5.28
C ASP A 69 -5.87 22.19 -6.13
N GLY A 70 -7.14 22.31 -6.60
CA GLY A 70 -7.66 23.48 -7.28
C GLY A 70 -8.12 24.56 -6.30
N ASP A 71 -9.04 25.44 -6.74
CA ASP A 71 -9.69 26.41 -5.83
C ASP A 71 -10.49 25.73 -4.71
N ALA A 72 -11.06 24.57 -5.02
CA ALA A 72 -11.59 23.62 -4.06
C ALA A 72 -10.91 22.27 -4.28
N PRO A 73 -10.24 21.70 -3.25
CA PRO A 73 -9.61 20.40 -3.38
C PRO A 73 -10.62 19.30 -3.71
N GLN A 74 -10.28 18.44 -4.67
CA GLN A 74 -11.12 17.34 -5.13
C GLN A 74 -10.30 16.05 -5.27
N ILE A 75 -10.97 14.92 -5.05
CA ILE A 75 -10.43 13.60 -5.32
C ILE A 75 -10.84 13.23 -6.74
N MET A 76 -9.85 12.98 -7.59
CA MET A 76 -10.06 12.47 -8.93
C MET A 76 -9.83 10.97 -8.95
N LEU A 77 -10.61 10.25 -9.72
CA LEU A 77 -10.50 8.81 -9.91
C LEU A 77 -10.56 8.48 -11.39
N SER A 78 -9.66 7.64 -11.84
CA SER A 78 -9.74 7.00 -13.14
C SER A 78 -10.07 5.53 -12.98
N ASN A 79 -11.06 5.04 -13.73
CA ASN A 79 -11.21 3.61 -13.98
C ASN A 79 -10.81 3.30 -15.44
N SER A 80 -11.06 2.08 -15.92
CA SER A 80 -10.69 1.67 -17.29
C SER A 80 -11.49 2.38 -18.40
N THR A 81 -12.55 3.11 -18.08
CA THR A 81 -13.48 3.67 -19.07
C THR A 81 -13.77 5.15 -18.91
N LYS A 82 -13.72 5.67 -17.68
CA LYS A 82 -14.18 7.03 -17.35
C LYS A 82 -13.30 7.69 -16.29
N VAL A 83 -13.43 9.01 -16.20
CA VAL A 83 -12.89 9.84 -15.12
C VAL A 83 -14.02 10.25 -14.21
N TYR A 84 -13.79 10.19 -12.91
CA TYR A 84 -14.71 10.62 -11.86
C TYR A 84 -14.06 11.71 -11.01
N ARG A 85 -14.90 12.56 -10.44
CA ARG A 85 -14.52 13.56 -9.42
C ARG A 85 -15.36 13.42 -8.17
N SER A 86 -14.80 13.74 -7.02
CA SER A 86 -15.58 13.80 -5.78
C SER A 86 -16.58 14.96 -5.79
N THR A 87 -17.78 14.69 -5.27
CA THR A 87 -18.86 15.65 -5.09
C THR A 87 -19.43 15.47 -3.69
N GLY A 88 -18.83 16.15 -2.70
CA GLY A 88 -19.12 15.88 -1.29
C GLY A 88 -18.74 14.45 -0.90
N SER A 89 -19.71 13.66 -0.43
CA SER A 89 -19.54 12.26 0.00
C SER A 89 -19.72 11.24 -1.14
N ASN A 90 -19.73 11.65 -2.40
CA ASN A 90 -19.91 10.74 -3.56
C ASN A 90 -18.98 11.11 -4.70
N PHE A 91 -19.05 10.31 -5.77
CA PHE A 91 -18.31 10.53 -7.00
C PHE A 91 -19.28 10.65 -8.18
N SER A 92 -19.03 11.61 -9.04
CA SER A 92 -19.72 11.77 -10.32
C SER A 92 -18.73 11.68 -11.48
N THR A 93 -19.21 11.22 -12.65
CA THR A 93 -18.39 11.26 -13.87
C THR A 93 -18.01 12.70 -14.20
N LEU A 94 -16.76 12.91 -14.56
CA LEU A 94 -16.32 14.18 -15.12
C LEU A 94 -16.68 14.22 -16.62
N GLN A 95 -17.43 15.23 -17.00
CA GLN A 95 -17.91 15.44 -18.37
C GLN A 95 -17.18 16.62 -19.02
N PHE A 96 -17.06 16.63 -20.34
CA PHE A 96 -16.57 17.78 -21.09
C PHE A 96 -17.68 18.62 -21.73
N SER A 97 -18.90 18.11 -21.74
CA SER A 97 -20.14 18.84 -22.05
C SER A 97 -21.33 18.06 -21.47
N SER A 98 -22.52 18.65 -21.44
CA SER A 98 -23.73 17.99 -20.90
C SER A 98 -23.98 16.64 -21.57
N GLY A 99 -24.00 15.57 -20.76
CA GLY A 99 -24.23 14.19 -21.21
C GLY A 99 -23.03 13.51 -21.86
N ASN A 100 -21.87 14.20 -22.00
CA ASN A 100 -20.68 13.64 -22.65
C ASN A 100 -19.56 13.40 -21.64
N ASP A 101 -19.37 12.15 -21.24
CA ASP A 101 -18.34 11.73 -20.32
C ASP A 101 -16.95 11.69 -21.00
N ILE A 102 -15.90 11.95 -20.23
CA ILE A 102 -14.52 11.74 -20.67
C ILE A 102 -14.27 10.25 -20.79
N ALA A 103 -14.10 9.77 -22.03
CA ALA A 103 -13.78 8.37 -22.32
C ALA A 103 -12.27 8.11 -22.29
N ILE A 104 -11.86 6.96 -21.75
CA ILE A 104 -10.46 6.54 -21.66
C ILE A 104 -10.18 5.48 -22.72
N GLY A 105 -9.18 5.73 -23.56
CA GLY A 105 -8.69 4.79 -24.58
C GLY A 105 -7.45 4.01 -24.16
N SER A 106 -6.83 4.38 -23.04
CA SER A 106 -5.64 3.73 -22.52
C SER A 106 -5.95 2.62 -21.52
N SER A 107 -5.33 1.45 -21.69
CA SER A 107 -5.35 0.38 -20.68
C SER A 107 -4.67 0.76 -19.36
N PHE A 108 -3.92 1.86 -19.35
CA PHE A 108 -3.28 2.41 -18.16
C PHE A 108 -4.18 3.36 -17.34
N GLY A 109 -5.41 3.61 -17.82
CA GLY A 109 -6.28 4.63 -17.26
C GLY A 109 -5.96 6.04 -17.77
N ALA A 110 -6.51 7.06 -17.13
CA ALA A 110 -6.17 8.44 -17.41
C ALA A 110 -4.83 8.82 -16.76
N GLY A 111 -4.00 9.57 -17.48
CA GLY A 111 -2.86 10.27 -16.91
C GLY A 111 -3.31 11.62 -16.34
N PHE A 112 -2.91 11.92 -15.11
CA PHE A 112 -3.20 13.19 -14.43
C PHE A 112 -1.92 13.96 -14.18
N ALA A 113 -1.96 15.26 -14.42
CA ALA A 113 -0.91 16.19 -14.02
C ALA A 113 -1.53 17.53 -13.63
N GLN A 114 -1.13 18.09 -12.50
CA GLN A 114 -1.59 19.39 -12.05
C GLN A 114 -0.58 20.48 -12.40
N TRP A 115 -1.07 21.57 -12.99
CA TRP A 115 -0.32 22.78 -13.25
C TRP A 115 -1.04 23.98 -12.63
N GLY A 116 -0.50 24.50 -11.56
CA GLY A 116 -1.18 25.52 -10.76
C GLY A 116 -2.55 25.04 -10.29
N LYS A 117 -3.62 25.74 -10.69
CA LYS A 117 -5.00 25.40 -10.35
C LYS A 117 -5.72 24.58 -11.41
N THR A 118 -5.04 24.22 -12.49
CA THR A 118 -5.61 23.46 -13.61
C THR A 118 -5.10 22.02 -13.58
N LEU A 119 -6.01 21.07 -13.69
CA LEU A 119 -5.74 19.66 -13.86
C LEU A 119 -5.72 19.33 -15.37
N PHE A 120 -4.64 18.73 -15.83
CA PHE A 120 -4.51 18.16 -17.16
C PHE A 120 -4.78 16.66 -17.12
N ILE A 121 -5.58 16.19 -18.08
CA ILE A 121 -6.05 14.81 -18.13
C ILE A 121 -5.75 14.25 -19.51
N SER A 122 -4.89 13.24 -19.61
CA SER A 122 -4.65 12.50 -20.84
C SER A 122 -5.42 11.18 -20.84
N THR A 123 -6.00 10.83 -21.97
CA THR A 123 -6.86 9.64 -22.09
C THR A 123 -6.23 8.53 -22.94
N GLY A 124 -5.17 8.82 -23.68
CA GLY A 124 -4.59 7.90 -24.65
C GLY A 124 -5.51 7.57 -25.83
N THR A 125 -6.57 8.37 -26.06
CA THR A 125 -7.52 8.18 -27.17
C THR A 125 -7.01 8.90 -28.40
N SER A 126 -6.85 8.19 -29.51
CA SER A 126 -6.41 8.79 -30.78
C SER A 126 -7.33 9.94 -31.22
N GLY A 127 -6.72 11.01 -31.71
CA GLY A 127 -7.44 12.21 -32.14
C GLY A 127 -7.90 13.14 -31.01
N ASN A 128 -7.57 12.83 -29.75
CA ASN A 128 -7.92 13.63 -28.59
C ASN A 128 -6.64 14.11 -27.87
N GLY A 129 -6.47 15.43 -27.76
CA GLY A 129 -5.34 16.05 -27.05
C GLY A 129 -5.45 16.00 -25.53
N GLY A 130 -6.50 15.37 -24.97
CA GLY A 130 -6.79 15.37 -23.54
C GLY A 130 -7.74 16.48 -23.12
N TYR A 131 -7.78 16.74 -21.84
CA TYR A 131 -8.69 17.72 -21.25
C TYR A 131 -7.97 18.55 -20.18
N LYS A 132 -8.42 19.77 -19.99
CA LYS A 132 -8.08 20.60 -18.82
C LYS A 132 -9.31 20.85 -17.99
N TYR A 133 -9.13 20.84 -16.68
CA TYR A 133 -10.21 21.00 -15.72
C TYR A 133 -9.80 21.89 -14.55
N GLU A 134 -10.69 22.78 -14.16
CA GLU A 134 -10.59 23.62 -12.98
C GLU A 134 -11.77 23.34 -12.05
N SER A 135 -11.55 23.29 -10.75
CA SER A 135 -12.58 22.90 -9.78
C SER A 135 -13.80 23.82 -9.74
N ALA A 136 -13.66 25.08 -10.16
CA ALA A 136 -14.76 26.03 -10.30
C ALA A 136 -15.69 25.71 -11.47
N ASN A 137 -15.26 24.89 -12.45
CA ASN A 137 -15.99 24.60 -13.65
C ASN A 137 -16.87 23.33 -13.50
N THR A 138 -18.03 23.32 -14.13
CA THR A 138 -18.90 22.14 -14.20
C THR A 138 -18.32 21.06 -15.10
N TYR A 139 -17.70 21.48 -16.22
CA TYR A 139 -17.16 20.60 -17.27
C TYR A 139 -15.65 20.82 -17.43
N ALA A 140 -14.97 19.76 -17.86
CA ALA A 140 -13.61 19.89 -18.39
C ALA A 140 -13.65 20.48 -19.82
N SER A 141 -12.62 21.24 -20.19
CA SER A 141 -12.44 21.72 -21.56
C SER A 141 -11.62 20.73 -22.34
N ALA A 142 -12.11 20.30 -23.51
CA ALA A 142 -11.34 19.47 -24.42
C ALA A 142 -10.16 20.27 -25.02
N LEU A 143 -9.00 19.63 -25.10
CA LEU A 143 -7.84 20.16 -25.80
C LEU A 143 -7.79 19.59 -27.22
N THR A 144 -7.47 20.42 -28.18
CA THR A 144 -7.28 19.97 -29.56
C THR A 144 -6.04 19.10 -29.64
N ALA A 145 -6.15 17.90 -30.22
CA ALA A 145 -4.97 17.10 -30.54
C ALA A 145 -4.12 17.88 -31.55
N ASN A 146 -2.80 17.91 -31.32
CA ASN A 146 -1.90 18.46 -32.34
C ASN A 146 -2.13 17.75 -33.67
N GLY A 147 -2.43 18.54 -34.68
CA GLY A 147 -2.55 18.09 -36.08
C GLY A 147 -1.22 17.56 -36.63
N PRO A 148 -1.14 17.32 -37.95
CA PRO A 148 0.02 16.70 -38.58
C PRO A 148 1.35 17.46 -38.36
N THR A 149 1.29 18.71 -37.99
CA THR A 149 2.47 19.52 -37.67
C THR A 149 2.24 20.22 -36.33
N PHE A 150 3.09 19.93 -35.35
CA PHE A 150 3.21 20.79 -34.18
C PHE A 150 3.64 22.17 -34.70
N GLN A 151 2.93 23.22 -34.34
CA GLN A 151 3.22 24.55 -34.82
C GLN A 151 4.53 25.05 -34.19
N PRO A 152 5.42 25.72 -34.96
CA PRO A 152 6.51 26.46 -34.36
C PRO A 152 5.91 27.51 -33.40
N TYR A 153 6.58 27.74 -32.28
CA TYR A 153 6.16 28.74 -31.28
C TYR A 153 6.19 30.13 -31.93
N VAL A 154 5.02 30.65 -32.26
CA VAL A 154 4.84 32.00 -32.83
C VAL A 154 4.07 32.91 -31.88
N SER A 155 3.24 32.36 -31.02
CA SER A 155 2.46 33.05 -29.98
C SER A 155 1.76 32.00 -29.11
N PRO A 156 1.59 32.20 -27.82
CA PRO A 156 0.85 31.28 -26.98
C PRO A 156 -0.62 31.27 -27.38
N THR A 157 -0.97 30.49 -28.37
CA THR A 157 -2.36 30.27 -28.75
C THR A 157 -3.04 29.25 -27.86
N GLY A 158 -2.30 28.53 -27.00
CA GLY A 158 -2.82 27.54 -26.04
C GLY A 158 -3.78 26.52 -26.63
N GLY A 159 -4.00 25.42 -25.95
CA GLY A 159 -5.04 24.48 -26.31
C GLY A 159 -4.61 23.30 -27.16
N PHE A 160 -3.32 23.11 -27.37
CA PHE A 160 -2.76 21.96 -28.08
C PHE A 160 -1.95 21.09 -27.12
N MET A 161 -2.26 19.80 -27.09
CA MET A 161 -1.52 18.81 -26.33
C MET A 161 -1.42 17.51 -27.14
N PRO A 162 -0.28 16.80 -27.15
CA PRO A 162 -0.21 15.51 -27.82
C PRO A 162 -1.15 14.51 -27.15
N CYS A 163 -1.79 13.66 -27.96
CA CYS A 163 -2.47 12.51 -27.42
C CYS A 163 -1.43 11.60 -26.72
N ALA A 164 -1.53 11.45 -25.41
CA ALA A 164 -0.55 10.74 -24.60
C ALA A 164 -1.21 9.79 -23.62
N LYS A 165 -0.45 8.84 -23.09
CA LYS A 165 -0.91 7.95 -22.01
C LYS A 165 -0.43 8.40 -20.64
N HIS A 166 0.70 9.11 -20.56
CA HIS A 166 1.30 9.55 -19.30
C HIS A 166 1.60 11.03 -19.35
N LEU A 167 1.38 11.70 -18.23
CA LEU A 167 1.71 13.11 -18.01
C LEU A 167 2.54 13.25 -16.74
N ALA A 168 3.46 14.22 -16.75
CA ALA A 168 4.20 14.66 -15.58
C ALA A 168 4.59 16.14 -15.71
N VAL A 169 4.69 16.86 -14.61
CA VAL A 169 5.22 18.23 -14.55
C VAL A 169 6.63 18.18 -14.00
N HIS A 170 7.60 18.67 -14.76
CA HIS A 170 8.99 18.71 -14.35
C HIS A 170 9.71 19.91 -15.01
N ALA A 171 10.67 20.53 -14.31
CA ALA A 171 11.50 21.62 -14.83
C ALA A 171 10.68 22.71 -15.55
N ASN A 172 9.56 23.12 -14.96
CA ASN A 172 8.62 24.12 -15.48
C ASN A 172 8.06 23.80 -16.89
N LYS A 173 7.92 22.50 -17.19
CA LYS A 173 7.35 21.96 -18.42
C LYS A 173 6.35 20.84 -18.12
N MET A 174 5.38 20.68 -19.03
CA MET A 174 4.49 19.52 -19.03
C MET A 174 5.09 18.46 -19.96
N PHE A 175 5.38 17.29 -19.41
CA PHE A 175 5.85 16.13 -20.15
C PHE A 175 4.69 15.21 -20.50
N ALA A 176 4.67 14.74 -21.74
CA ALA A 176 3.69 13.80 -22.28
C ALA A 176 4.42 12.62 -22.91
N ALA A 177 4.07 11.40 -22.51
CA ALA A 177 4.78 10.20 -22.98
C ALA A 177 3.83 9.11 -23.49
N ASN A 178 4.38 8.23 -24.35
CA ASN A 178 3.65 7.20 -25.09
C ASN A 178 2.56 7.87 -25.91
N THR A 179 2.99 8.67 -26.90
CA THR A 179 2.13 9.56 -27.68
C THR A 179 1.53 8.87 -28.91
N ILE A 180 0.40 9.42 -29.37
CA ILE A 180 -0.22 9.09 -30.65
C ILE A 180 -0.30 10.39 -31.45
N GLU A 181 0.42 10.46 -32.56
CA GLU A 181 0.56 11.66 -33.39
C GLU A 181 0.11 11.32 -34.80
N ASN A 182 -0.84 12.07 -35.37
CA ASN A 182 -1.44 11.79 -36.67
C ASN A 182 -1.92 10.35 -36.85
N SER A 183 -2.58 9.80 -35.80
CA SER A 183 -3.02 8.41 -35.75
C SER A 183 -1.89 7.37 -35.78
N VAL A 184 -0.62 7.79 -35.68
CA VAL A 184 0.56 6.92 -35.56
C VAL A 184 1.00 6.88 -34.11
N ALA A 185 1.19 5.69 -33.57
CA ALA A 185 1.65 5.52 -32.20
C ALA A 185 3.18 5.65 -32.11
N PHE A 186 3.64 6.47 -31.15
CA PHE A 186 5.04 6.62 -30.77
C PHE A 186 5.21 6.19 -29.30
N PRO A 187 5.24 4.89 -29.04
CA PRO A 187 5.20 4.37 -27.68
C PRO A 187 6.46 4.70 -26.86
N ASN A 188 7.57 4.98 -27.51
CA ASN A 188 8.85 5.31 -26.88
C ASN A 188 9.09 6.82 -26.75
N ARG A 189 8.17 7.66 -27.25
CA ARG A 189 8.35 9.10 -27.31
C ARG A 189 7.96 9.79 -26.03
N VAL A 190 8.80 10.72 -25.60
CA VAL A 190 8.53 11.71 -24.56
C VAL A 190 8.58 13.08 -25.22
N ARG A 191 7.51 13.85 -25.13
CA ARG A 191 7.43 15.25 -25.53
C ARG A 191 7.36 16.15 -24.32
N TRP A 192 7.79 17.39 -24.47
CA TRP A 192 7.62 18.42 -23.44
C TRP A 192 7.05 19.70 -24.02
N SER A 193 6.38 20.46 -23.17
CA SER A 193 5.82 21.77 -23.52
C SER A 193 6.89 22.85 -23.51
N HIS A 194 6.56 24.01 -24.09
CA HIS A 194 7.33 25.24 -23.89
C HIS A 194 7.37 25.63 -22.39
N ASP A 195 8.38 26.40 -21.99
CA ASP A 195 8.54 26.87 -20.61
C ASP A 195 7.32 27.66 -20.15
N SER A 196 6.76 27.29 -19.00
CA SER A 196 5.59 27.93 -18.38
C SER A 196 4.28 27.85 -19.20
N LEU A 197 4.27 27.15 -20.32
CA LEU A 197 3.11 27.00 -21.23
C LEU A 197 2.76 25.52 -21.40
N PRO A 198 1.97 24.93 -20.51
CA PRO A 198 1.71 23.48 -20.50
C PRO A 198 0.92 22.95 -21.72
N GLU A 199 0.32 23.83 -22.49
CA GLU A 199 -0.49 23.50 -23.69
C GLU A 199 0.25 23.75 -25.00
N ASP A 200 1.51 24.17 -24.95
CA ASP A 200 2.26 24.61 -26.13
C ASP A 200 3.45 23.68 -26.41
N TYR A 201 3.34 22.87 -27.43
CA TYR A 201 4.33 21.86 -27.83
C TYR A 201 4.89 22.16 -29.20
N MET A 202 6.22 22.16 -29.32
CA MET A 202 6.91 22.41 -30.59
C MET A 202 7.17 21.09 -31.35
N THR A 203 7.41 21.22 -32.65
CA THR A 203 7.67 20.08 -33.56
C THR A 203 8.82 19.21 -33.07
N ASP A 204 9.92 19.84 -32.65
CA ASP A 204 11.19 19.17 -32.35
C ASP A 204 11.41 18.93 -30.83
N ASP A 205 10.45 19.31 -29.99
CA ASP A 205 10.52 19.13 -28.54
C ASP A 205 10.12 17.71 -28.14
N TYR A 206 10.98 16.73 -28.48
CA TYR A 206 10.81 15.34 -28.08
C TYR A 206 12.14 14.58 -28.00
N LEU A 207 12.11 13.46 -27.29
CA LEU A 207 13.14 12.42 -27.31
C LEU A 207 12.48 11.05 -27.42
N ASP A 208 13.08 10.17 -28.20
CA ASP A 208 12.67 8.77 -28.27
C ASP A 208 13.58 7.93 -27.35
N VAL A 209 12.96 7.20 -26.40
CA VAL A 209 13.65 6.38 -25.40
C VAL A 209 13.81 4.97 -25.93
N GLU A 210 15.01 4.62 -26.35
CA GLU A 210 15.30 3.31 -26.91
C GLU A 210 15.58 2.25 -25.81
N GLY A 211 15.42 0.97 -26.14
CA GLY A 211 15.68 -0.15 -25.22
C GLY A 211 14.54 -0.46 -24.26
N GLY A 212 14.72 -1.43 -23.39
CA GLY A 212 13.84 -1.76 -22.25
C GLY A 212 12.46 -2.35 -22.57
N GLY A 213 12.20 -2.77 -23.80
CA GLY A 213 10.89 -3.33 -24.23
C GLY A 213 9.99 -2.30 -24.91
N ASN A 214 8.75 -2.67 -25.17
CA ASN A 214 7.81 -1.89 -25.96
C ASN A 214 7.10 -0.81 -25.13
N GLY A 215 7.42 0.45 -25.42
CA GLY A 215 6.69 1.62 -24.93
C GLY A 215 7.01 2.02 -23.50
N ILE A 216 6.77 3.30 -23.25
CA ILE A 216 6.86 3.89 -21.92
C ILE A 216 5.62 3.49 -21.14
N THR A 217 5.83 3.02 -19.91
CA THR A 217 4.78 2.51 -19.02
C THR A 217 4.48 3.42 -17.83
N GLY A 218 5.31 4.44 -17.62
CA GLY A 218 5.07 5.43 -16.57
C GLY A 218 6.06 6.57 -16.57
N LEU A 219 5.61 7.71 -16.03
CA LEU A 219 6.43 8.89 -15.71
C LEU A 219 6.23 9.22 -14.23
N VAL A 220 7.32 9.47 -13.52
CA VAL A 220 7.29 9.87 -12.10
C VAL A 220 8.37 10.90 -11.85
N VAL A 221 8.06 11.94 -11.08
CA VAL A 221 9.05 12.94 -10.67
C VAL A 221 9.48 12.67 -9.24
N VAL A 222 10.74 12.39 -9.03
CA VAL A 222 11.30 12.05 -7.71
C VAL A 222 12.59 12.84 -7.49
N SER A 223 12.72 13.48 -6.33
CA SER A 223 13.92 14.23 -5.95
C SER A 223 14.39 15.23 -7.04
N GLY A 224 13.44 15.88 -7.73
CA GLY A 224 13.75 16.82 -8.80
C GLY A 224 14.22 16.18 -10.11
N GLN A 225 14.06 14.87 -10.28
CA GLN A 225 14.39 14.12 -11.49
C GLN A 225 13.11 13.56 -12.13
N LEU A 226 13.02 13.58 -13.45
CA LEU A 226 11.97 12.87 -14.18
C LEU A 226 12.44 11.45 -14.49
N ILE A 227 11.75 10.48 -13.92
CA ILE A 227 12.00 9.05 -14.11
C ILE A 227 11.05 8.53 -15.17
N ILE A 228 11.59 7.85 -16.17
CA ILE A 228 10.87 7.26 -17.28
C ILE A 228 10.95 5.75 -17.16
N PHE A 229 9.80 5.12 -17.01
CA PHE A 229 9.69 3.67 -16.88
C PHE A 229 9.33 3.01 -18.21
N LYS A 230 9.98 1.88 -18.45
CA LYS A 230 9.60 0.89 -19.47
C LYS A 230 9.43 -0.48 -18.80
N PRO A 231 8.96 -1.51 -19.50
CA PRO A 231 8.73 -2.82 -18.87
C PRO A 231 9.98 -3.46 -18.25
N ARG A 232 11.17 -3.19 -18.82
CA ARG A 232 12.45 -3.76 -18.38
C ARG A 232 13.60 -2.76 -18.35
N ALA A 233 13.30 -1.48 -18.26
CA ALA A 233 14.32 -0.46 -18.08
C ALA A 233 13.76 0.76 -17.35
N ILE A 234 14.64 1.47 -16.68
CA ILE A 234 14.38 2.72 -16.00
C ILE A 234 15.38 3.73 -16.51
N PHE A 235 14.90 4.90 -16.88
CA PHE A 235 15.72 6.01 -17.36
C PHE A 235 15.45 7.25 -16.53
N VAL A 236 16.45 8.12 -16.45
CA VAL A 236 16.37 9.42 -15.80
C VAL A 236 16.60 10.49 -16.85
N LEU A 237 15.73 11.50 -16.88
CA LEU A 237 15.94 12.69 -17.67
C LEU A 237 16.75 13.71 -16.85
N PHE A 238 17.93 14.06 -17.34
CA PHE A 238 18.76 15.13 -16.81
C PHE A 238 18.64 16.39 -17.68
N GLY A 239 18.91 17.55 -17.10
CA GLY A 239 18.87 18.84 -17.77
C GLY A 239 17.71 19.71 -17.28
N TYR A 240 17.75 21.00 -17.65
CA TYR A 240 16.77 22.00 -17.20
C TYR A 240 16.03 22.66 -18.36
N ASN A 241 16.51 22.49 -19.61
CA ASN A 241 15.90 23.07 -20.78
C ASN A 241 16.03 22.13 -21.99
N SER A 242 15.30 22.42 -23.07
CA SER A 242 15.22 21.58 -24.26
C SER A 242 16.60 21.26 -24.87
N ALA A 243 17.56 22.19 -24.82
CA ALA A 243 18.90 22.00 -25.37
C ALA A 243 19.81 21.12 -24.47
N SER A 244 19.50 20.96 -23.18
CA SER A 244 20.31 20.23 -22.22
C SER A 244 19.70 18.90 -21.80
N PHE A 245 18.49 18.55 -22.24
CA PHE A 245 17.86 17.30 -21.87
C PHE A 245 18.63 16.10 -22.43
N GLN A 246 18.99 15.20 -21.51
CA GLN A 246 19.65 13.94 -21.80
C GLN A 246 19.01 12.82 -21.01
N ILE A 247 18.80 11.68 -21.65
CA ILE A 247 18.26 10.48 -21.05
C ILE A 247 19.41 9.55 -20.71
N VAL A 248 19.49 9.16 -19.44
CA VAL A 248 20.50 8.22 -18.93
C VAL A 248 19.79 6.98 -18.40
N GLU A 249 20.27 5.80 -18.78
CA GLU A 249 19.77 4.53 -18.29
C GLU A 249 20.21 4.33 -16.83
N LEU A 250 19.22 4.17 -15.93
CA LEU A 250 19.42 3.85 -14.52
C LEU A 250 19.45 2.32 -14.29
N SER A 251 18.66 1.57 -15.05
CA SER A 251 18.61 0.12 -15.00
C SER A 251 18.11 -0.44 -16.33
N ASN A 252 18.76 -1.51 -16.81
CA ASN A 252 18.35 -2.27 -18.01
C ASN A 252 17.66 -3.60 -17.68
N ARG A 253 17.34 -3.82 -16.42
CA ARG A 253 16.73 -5.06 -15.91
C ARG A 253 15.43 -4.83 -15.18
N LEU A 254 15.35 -3.73 -14.42
CA LEU A 254 14.18 -3.33 -13.66
C LEU A 254 13.28 -2.41 -14.47
N GLY A 255 11.98 -2.49 -14.25
CA GLY A 255 11.00 -1.64 -14.90
C GLY A 255 9.61 -1.91 -14.33
N ILE A 256 8.58 -1.26 -14.88
CA ILE A 256 7.19 -1.48 -14.47
C ILE A 256 6.32 -1.82 -15.70
N ASN A 257 5.29 -2.63 -15.51
CA ASN A 257 4.35 -2.96 -16.58
C ASN A 257 3.15 -2.02 -16.65
N THR A 258 2.92 -1.23 -15.61
CA THR A 258 1.80 -0.29 -15.51
C THR A 258 2.17 0.87 -14.58
N PRO A 259 1.64 2.08 -14.79
CA PRO A 259 1.89 3.22 -13.90
C PRO A 259 1.37 3.01 -12.47
N ARG A 260 0.52 2.00 -12.25
CA ARG A 260 0.03 1.63 -10.91
C ARG A 260 1.09 0.94 -10.05
N SER A 261 2.12 0.38 -10.68
CA SER A 261 3.18 -0.36 -9.98
C SER A 261 4.28 0.54 -9.41
N VAL A 262 4.05 1.84 -9.30
CA VAL A 262 4.99 2.79 -8.67
C VAL A 262 4.23 3.81 -7.82
N ALA A 263 4.78 4.13 -6.65
CA ALA A 263 4.31 5.21 -5.79
C ALA A 263 5.48 6.10 -5.37
N GLN A 264 5.24 7.41 -5.43
CA GLN A 264 6.15 8.41 -4.89
C GLN A 264 5.90 8.54 -3.39
N SER A 265 6.98 8.60 -2.62
CA SER A 265 7.00 8.93 -1.20
C SER A 265 7.74 10.24 -0.96
N ASP A 266 7.77 10.70 0.29
CA ASP A 266 8.45 11.94 0.68
C ASP A 266 9.98 11.87 0.49
N VAL A 267 10.54 10.65 0.48
CA VAL A 267 12.00 10.41 0.46
C VAL A 267 12.48 9.64 -0.78
N GLY A 268 11.60 9.33 -1.72
CA GLY A 268 11.95 8.56 -2.91
C GLY A 268 10.75 7.94 -3.57
N MET A 269 10.92 6.79 -4.21
CA MET A 269 9.82 6.04 -4.81
C MET A 269 9.93 4.54 -4.52
N TYR A 270 8.78 3.90 -4.40
CA TYR A 270 8.64 2.46 -4.29
C TYR A 270 7.99 1.91 -5.54
N PHE A 271 8.48 0.79 -6.05
CA PHE A 271 7.92 0.20 -7.26
C PHE A 271 8.03 -1.32 -7.26
N PHE A 272 7.16 -1.93 -8.07
CA PHE A 272 7.16 -3.36 -8.32
C PHE A 272 7.70 -3.65 -9.72
N SER A 273 8.75 -4.47 -9.80
CA SER A 273 9.34 -4.95 -11.06
C SER A 273 9.25 -6.47 -11.15
N TYR A 274 8.57 -6.98 -12.18
CA TYR A 274 8.48 -8.42 -12.40
C TYR A 274 9.68 -8.93 -13.22
N PRO A 275 10.33 -10.04 -12.84
CA PRO A 275 10.08 -10.92 -11.68
C PRO A 275 10.86 -10.52 -10.40
N GLU A 276 11.54 -9.42 -10.38
CA GLU A 276 12.52 -9.05 -9.35
C GLU A 276 11.89 -8.62 -8.00
N GLY A 277 10.58 -8.28 -7.97
CA GLY A 277 9.84 -7.94 -6.76
C GLY A 277 9.81 -6.45 -6.42
N PHE A 278 9.78 -6.13 -5.12
CA PHE A 278 9.63 -4.77 -4.62
C PHE A 278 10.97 -4.07 -4.47
N HIS A 279 11.01 -2.81 -4.92
CA HIS A 279 12.22 -1.98 -4.92
C HIS A 279 11.93 -0.59 -4.37
N TYR A 280 12.97 0.02 -3.84
CA TYR A 280 13.01 1.40 -3.39
C TYR A 280 14.12 2.16 -4.12
N TYR A 281 13.83 3.36 -4.61
CA TYR A 281 14.79 4.29 -5.20
C TYR A 281 14.83 5.57 -4.37
N ASP A 282 16.02 5.93 -3.88
CA ASP A 282 16.25 7.09 -3.00
C ASP A 282 16.67 8.37 -3.75
N GLY A 283 16.67 8.36 -5.09
CA GLY A 283 17.20 9.43 -5.93
C GLY A 283 18.63 9.18 -6.43
N SER A 284 19.32 8.18 -5.90
CA SER A 284 20.69 7.83 -6.29
C SER A 284 20.87 6.34 -6.57
N SER A 285 20.27 5.47 -5.78
CA SER A 285 20.43 4.03 -5.86
C SER A 285 19.11 3.27 -5.73
N ILE A 286 19.05 2.11 -6.39
CA ILE A 286 17.91 1.19 -6.28
C ILE A 286 18.25 0.10 -5.28
N LYS A 287 17.38 -0.10 -4.28
CA LYS A 287 17.49 -1.14 -3.25
C LYS A 287 16.37 -2.16 -3.41
N ASN A 288 16.69 -3.43 -3.34
CA ASN A 288 15.70 -4.49 -3.26
C ASN A 288 15.20 -4.58 -1.81
N ILE A 289 13.88 -4.45 -1.62
CA ILE A 289 13.22 -4.58 -0.32
C ILE A 289 12.36 -5.84 -0.23
N PHE A 290 12.38 -6.71 -1.24
CA PHE A 290 11.49 -7.88 -1.37
C PHE A 290 12.01 -9.15 -0.67
N ASN A 291 13.20 -9.14 -0.10
CA ASN A 291 13.89 -10.34 0.38
C ASN A 291 13.04 -11.22 1.33
N GLN A 292 12.30 -10.62 2.26
CA GLN A 292 11.45 -11.33 3.23
C GLN A 292 10.22 -11.98 2.58
N LEU A 293 9.77 -11.48 1.44
CA LEU A 293 8.57 -11.93 0.73
C LEU A 293 8.87 -12.71 -0.54
N GLN A 294 10.13 -13.00 -0.85
CA GLN A 294 10.55 -13.67 -2.10
C GLN A 294 9.76 -14.94 -2.43
N PRO A 295 9.37 -15.83 -1.50
CA PRO A 295 8.60 -17.02 -1.81
C PRO A 295 7.25 -16.75 -2.48
N ILE A 296 6.70 -15.54 -2.37
CA ILE A 296 5.49 -15.15 -3.07
C ILE A 296 5.66 -15.25 -4.59
N MET A 297 6.85 -14.92 -5.10
CA MET A 297 7.17 -14.99 -6.54
C MET A 297 7.44 -16.42 -7.01
N ASP A 298 7.99 -17.27 -6.13
CA ASP A 298 8.39 -18.65 -6.45
C ASP A 298 7.20 -19.62 -6.43
N LEU A 299 6.15 -19.27 -5.70
CA LEU A 299 5.00 -20.15 -5.47
C LEU A 299 3.95 -19.99 -6.56
N ASN A 300 4.09 -19.94 -7.77
CA ASN A 300 3.08 -19.99 -8.87
C ASN A 300 1.64 -19.48 -8.52
N TYR A 301 1.47 -18.87 -7.36
CA TYR A 301 0.20 -18.36 -6.83
C TYR A 301 -0.17 -16.98 -7.37
N LEU A 302 0.80 -16.31 -8.02
CA LEU A 302 0.63 -14.96 -8.51
C LEU A 302 0.48 -14.95 -10.03
N ASP A 303 -0.70 -14.61 -10.52
CA ASP A 303 -0.89 -14.23 -11.91
C ASP A 303 -0.49 -12.75 -12.12
N ILE A 304 0.79 -12.45 -11.86
CA ILE A 304 1.34 -11.09 -12.00
C ILE A 304 1.50 -10.70 -13.46
N THR A 305 1.54 -11.68 -14.37
CA THR A 305 1.74 -11.42 -15.80
C THR A 305 0.54 -10.74 -16.43
N THR A 306 -0.67 -11.05 -15.95
CA THR A 306 -1.92 -10.48 -16.45
C THR A 306 -2.54 -9.45 -15.53
N LYS A 307 -2.14 -9.43 -14.25
CA LYS A 307 -2.71 -8.54 -13.23
C LYS A 307 -1.62 -7.74 -12.55
N PRO A 308 -1.69 -6.41 -12.65
CA PRO A 308 -0.67 -5.56 -12.08
C PRO A 308 -0.70 -5.61 -10.55
N VAL A 309 0.47 -5.59 -9.94
CA VAL A 309 0.62 -5.21 -8.54
C VAL A 309 0.49 -3.70 -8.46
N ASP A 310 -0.42 -3.22 -7.63
CA ASP A 310 -0.60 -1.80 -7.36
C ASP A 310 0.29 -1.39 -6.18
N VAL A 311 0.94 -0.25 -6.29
CA VAL A 311 1.79 0.32 -5.25
C VAL A 311 1.26 1.69 -4.86
N SER A 312 1.01 1.88 -3.57
CA SER A 312 0.47 3.13 -3.03
C SER A 312 1.26 3.58 -1.81
N TRP A 313 1.49 4.89 -1.69
CA TRP A 313 2.07 5.52 -0.51
C TRP A 313 0.97 6.20 0.30
N VAL A 314 0.63 5.63 1.45
CA VAL A 314 -0.49 6.09 2.29
C VAL A 314 -0.09 6.03 3.76
N ASN A 315 -0.32 7.12 4.48
CA ASN A 315 -0.02 7.25 5.92
C ASN A 315 1.42 6.83 6.25
N SER A 316 2.40 7.30 5.47
CA SER A 316 3.83 7.00 5.61
C SER A 316 4.19 5.51 5.50
N ARG A 317 3.31 4.70 4.92
CA ARG A 317 3.51 3.28 4.63
C ARG A 317 3.30 2.98 3.16
N VAL A 318 3.98 1.95 2.67
CA VAL A 318 3.81 1.45 1.30
C VAL A 318 2.84 0.28 1.29
N TRP A 319 1.82 0.37 0.48
CA TRP A 319 0.79 -0.66 0.31
C TRP A 319 0.98 -1.34 -1.05
N PHE A 320 1.39 -2.60 -1.04
CA PHE A 320 1.51 -3.43 -2.23
C PHE A 320 0.26 -4.29 -2.35
N ALA A 321 -0.65 -3.94 -3.24
CA ALA A 321 -1.87 -4.70 -3.50
C ALA A 321 -1.58 -5.82 -4.50
N VAL A 322 -1.66 -7.06 -4.02
CA VAL A 322 -1.21 -8.25 -4.75
C VAL A 322 -2.38 -9.20 -5.00
N PRO A 323 -2.54 -9.73 -6.23
CA PRO A 323 -3.50 -10.80 -6.52
C PRO A 323 -2.97 -12.14 -5.98
N TYR A 324 -2.99 -12.31 -4.67
CA TYR A 324 -2.45 -13.48 -3.97
C TYR A 324 -3.53 -14.56 -3.75
N SER A 325 -3.22 -15.82 -4.00
CA SER A 325 -4.12 -16.93 -3.70
C SER A 325 -3.44 -17.98 -2.85
N VAL A 326 -3.99 -18.20 -1.68
CA VAL A 326 -3.51 -19.24 -0.74
C VAL A 326 -3.87 -20.67 -1.23
N THR A 327 -4.85 -20.79 -2.13
CA THR A 327 -5.40 -22.08 -2.59
C THR A 327 -4.92 -22.52 -3.97
N GLY A 328 -4.00 -21.79 -4.59
CA GLY A 328 -3.47 -22.11 -5.94
C GLY A 328 -4.40 -21.74 -7.09
N THR A 329 -5.55 -21.12 -6.85
CA THR A 329 -6.43 -20.58 -7.90
C THR A 329 -6.06 -19.13 -8.18
N ALA A 330 -5.75 -18.80 -9.43
CA ALA A 330 -5.38 -17.43 -9.81
C ALA A 330 -6.45 -16.41 -9.41
N ALA A 331 -6.09 -15.46 -8.58
CA ALA A 331 -6.97 -14.38 -8.17
C ALA A 331 -7.18 -13.39 -9.32
N THR A 332 -8.42 -12.98 -9.56
CA THR A 332 -8.75 -12.01 -10.62
C THR A 332 -8.55 -10.56 -10.22
N LYS A 333 -8.43 -10.28 -8.92
CA LYS A 333 -8.28 -8.95 -8.31
C LYS A 333 -7.24 -9.04 -7.19
N ALA A 334 -6.76 -7.88 -6.71
CA ALA A 334 -5.94 -7.86 -5.51
C ALA A 334 -6.72 -8.42 -4.32
N THR A 335 -6.14 -9.39 -3.63
CA THR A 335 -6.77 -10.10 -2.51
C THR A 335 -6.11 -9.78 -1.18
N VAL A 336 -4.85 -9.36 -1.18
CA VAL A 336 -4.12 -8.93 0.01
C VAL A 336 -3.28 -7.70 -0.29
N ASN A 337 -2.94 -6.98 0.77
CA ASN A 337 -1.88 -5.99 0.74
C ASN A 337 -0.73 -6.46 1.62
N PHE A 338 0.48 -6.38 1.09
CA PHE A 338 1.68 -6.34 1.92
C PHE A 338 1.95 -4.88 2.23
N VAL A 339 1.90 -4.55 3.52
CA VAL A 339 2.12 -3.18 3.99
C VAL A 339 3.55 -3.10 4.51
N TYR A 340 4.36 -2.24 3.91
CA TYR A 340 5.74 -2.02 4.29
C TYR A 340 5.88 -0.70 5.03
N ASP A 341 6.37 -0.75 6.25
CA ASP A 341 6.68 0.41 7.05
C ASP A 341 8.21 0.61 7.12
N PRO A 342 8.73 1.65 6.45
CA PRO A 342 10.16 1.91 6.44
C PRO A 342 10.69 2.52 7.73
N SER A 343 9.82 2.95 8.66
CA SER A 343 10.19 3.67 9.87
C SER A 343 10.45 2.77 11.08
N ILE A 344 9.94 1.53 11.06
CA ILE A 344 9.97 0.65 12.24
C ILE A 344 11.37 0.13 12.54
N ASN A 345 12.13 -0.27 11.51
CA ASN A 345 13.51 -0.68 11.67
C ASN A 345 14.33 -0.34 10.41
N ALA A 346 15.67 -0.52 10.46
CA ALA A 346 16.55 -0.15 9.36
C ALA A 346 16.29 -0.93 8.04
N ALA A 347 15.70 -2.11 8.11
CA ALA A 347 15.34 -2.92 6.94
C ALA A 347 13.89 -2.68 6.49
N GLY A 348 13.09 -1.96 7.29
CA GLY A 348 11.66 -1.85 7.17
C GLY A 348 10.93 -3.12 7.65
N THR A 349 9.64 -3.01 7.86
CA THR A 349 8.82 -4.09 8.41
C THR A 349 7.62 -4.36 7.52
N TYR A 350 7.37 -5.64 7.20
CA TYR A 350 6.19 -6.06 6.46
C TYR A 350 5.09 -6.56 7.40
N THR A 351 3.87 -6.16 7.10
CA THR A 351 2.64 -6.76 7.65
C THR A 351 1.70 -7.18 6.51
N MET A 352 0.73 -8.03 6.79
CA MET A 352 -0.24 -8.48 5.80
C MET A 352 -1.64 -8.01 6.18
N PHE A 353 -2.26 -7.30 5.24
CA PHE A 353 -3.61 -6.77 5.34
C PHE A 353 -4.55 -7.49 4.38
N GLN A 354 -5.76 -7.81 4.84
CA GLN A 354 -6.87 -8.28 4.03
C GLN A 354 -8.16 -7.70 4.58
N SER A 355 -9.06 -7.27 3.70
CA SER A 355 -10.38 -6.79 4.12
C SER A 355 -11.28 -7.93 4.60
N SER A 356 -12.38 -7.58 5.25
CA SER A 356 -13.37 -8.53 5.77
C SER A 356 -14.01 -9.41 4.66
N ASP A 357 -14.03 -8.93 3.41
CA ASP A 357 -14.53 -9.67 2.25
C ASP A 357 -13.42 -10.35 1.41
N SER A 358 -12.21 -10.44 1.98
CA SER A 358 -11.05 -11.12 1.38
C SER A 358 -10.49 -10.46 0.12
N TYR A 359 -10.59 -9.15 0.02
CA TYR A 359 -9.96 -8.36 -1.04
C TYR A 359 -8.91 -7.39 -0.50
N GLY A 360 -8.07 -6.86 -1.38
CA GLY A 360 -7.10 -5.83 -1.08
C GLY A 360 -7.62 -4.43 -1.37
N LEU A 361 -6.80 -3.44 -1.03
CA LEU A 361 -7.01 -2.02 -1.30
C LEU A 361 -5.94 -1.53 -2.27
N LEU A 362 -6.27 -0.60 -3.17
CA LEU A 362 -5.37 -0.14 -4.23
C LEU A 362 -5.56 1.34 -4.57
N GLY A 363 -4.63 1.93 -5.33
CA GLY A 363 -4.74 3.28 -5.88
C GLY A 363 -4.77 4.39 -4.84
N GLY A 364 -4.05 4.22 -3.72
CA GLY A 364 -4.16 5.10 -2.56
C GLY A 364 -3.51 6.47 -2.69
N ILE A 365 -4.02 7.43 -1.93
CA ILE A 365 -3.49 8.78 -1.76
C ILE A 365 -3.60 9.22 -0.30
N ASN A 366 -2.78 10.19 0.10
CA ASN A 366 -3.00 10.97 1.31
C ASN A 366 -3.97 12.13 1.01
N TRP A 367 -4.96 12.28 1.85
CA TRP A 367 -5.99 13.31 1.74
C TRP A 367 -6.09 14.13 3.03
N GLU A 368 -6.28 15.40 2.88
CA GLU A 368 -6.53 16.31 3.99
C GLU A 368 -7.94 16.92 3.84
N ASN A 369 -8.74 16.81 4.87
CA ASN A 369 -10.07 17.40 4.87
C ASN A 369 -10.03 18.91 5.15
N SER A 370 -11.18 19.58 5.04
CA SER A 370 -11.32 21.03 5.28
C SER A 370 -10.97 21.46 6.71
N SER A 371 -10.86 20.53 7.64
CA SER A 371 -10.46 20.77 9.03
C SER A 371 -8.96 20.55 9.28
N GLY A 372 -8.17 20.29 8.23
CA GLY A 372 -6.72 20.04 8.34
C GLY A 372 -6.37 18.65 8.87
N VAL A 373 -7.33 17.72 8.93
CA VAL A 373 -7.07 16.32 9.33
C VAL A 373 -6.64 15.52 8.11
N SER A 374 -5.44 14.95 8.19
CA SER A 374 -4.87 14.09 7.16
C SER A 374 -5.25 12.63 7.41
N PHE A 375 -5.65 11.91 6.36
CA PHE A 375 -5.93 10.48 6.40
C PHE A 375 -5.70 9.83 5.04
N GLY A 376 -5.48 8.52 5.05
CA GLY A 376 -5.28 7.73 3.84
C GLY A 376 -6.60 7.37 3.17
N LEU A 377 -6.66 7.51 1.85
CA LEU A 377 -7.78 7.04 1.04
C LEU A 377 -7.29 5.98 0.06
N MET A 378 -8.04 4.91 -0.10
CA MET A 378 -7.76 3.83 -1.04
C MET A 378 -9.03 3.35 -1.74
N CYS A 379 -8.87 2.77 -2.93
CA CYS A 379 -9.95 2.10 -3.65
C CYS A 379 -10.06 0.65 -3.17
N HIS A 380 -11.27 0.20 -2.90
CA HIS A 380 -11.50 -1.22 -2.64
C HIS A 380 -11.38 -2.03 -3.94
N ALA A 381 -10.68 -3.19 -3.93
CA ALA A 381 -10.38 -3.91 -5.17
C ALA A 381 -11.60 -4.53 -5.86
N ASN A 382 -12.66 -4.82 -5.13
CA ASN A 382 -13.84 -5.54 -5.64
C ASN A 382 -15.07 -4.65 -5.85
N ILE A 383 -15.35 -3.72 -4.96
CA ILE A 383 -16.59 -2.92 -4.94
C ILE A 383 -16.26 -1.46 -5.21
N GLY A 384 -17.10 -0.75 -5.95
CA GLY A 384 -16.96 0.67 -6.30
C GLY A 384 -17.00 1.62 -5.11
N ARG A 385 -16.11 1.41 -4.16
CA ARG A 385 -15.95 2.20 -2.95
C ARG A 385 -14.54 2.75 -2.81
N VAL A 386 -14.46 3.97 -2.35
CA VAL A 386 -13.24 4.58 -1.84
C VAL A 386 -13.34 4.57 -0.31
N VAL A 387 -12.30 4.10 0.35
CA VAL A 387 -12.30 3.90 1.80
C VAL A 387 -11.22 4.75 2.46
N SER A 388 -11.52 5.25 3.65
CA SER A 388 -10.55 5.84 4.56
C SER A 388 -9.95 4.72 5.41
N VAL A 389 -8.63 4.58 5.40
CA VAL A 389 -7.89 3.50 6.08
C VAL A 389 -7.27 3.95 7.40
N ASP A 390 -6.83 2.98 8.22
CA ASP A 390 -6.14 3.19 9.49
C ASP A 390 -7.00 3.87 10.57
N ASN A 391 -8.29 3.56 10.59
CA ASN A 391 -9.13 3.99 11.71
C ASN A 391 -8.92 3.06 12.91
N TYR A 392 -7.98 3.40 13.78
CA TYR A 392 -7.64 2.62 14.98
C TYR A 392 -8.68 2.74 16.12
N GLU A 393 -9.69 3.58 15.97
CA GLU A 393 -10.83 3.64 16.89
C GLU A 393 -11.79 2.45 16.67
N GLU A 394 -11.81 1.91 15.45
CA GLU A 394 -12.69 0.82 15.04
C GLU A 394 -11.87 -0.36 14.51
N GLN A 395 -12.23 -1.61 14.91
CA GLN A 395 -11.65 -2.86 14.43
C GLN A 395 -12.64 -3.61 13.53
N GLN A 396 -13.35 -2.88 12.72
CA GLN A 396 -14.33 -3.39 11.74
C GLN A 396 -14.19 -2.63 10.43
N ASP A 397 -14.42 -3.34 9.35
CA ASP A 397 -14.46 -2.75 8.02
C ASP A 397 -15.90 -2.33 7.69
N ASN A 398 -16.10 -1.07 7.36
CA ASN A 398 -17.43 -0.54 7.00
C ASN A 398 -17.46 -0.15 5.52
N LEU A 399 -17.90 -1.08 4.67
CA LEU A 399 -17.93 -0.90 3.22
C LEU A 399 -19.31 -0.44 2.70
N THR A 400 -20.39 -0.86 3.36
CA THR A 400 -21.76 -0.65 2.87
C THR A 400 -22.68 0.06 3.86
N GLY A 401 -22.12 0.66 4.90
CA GLY A 401 -22.87 1.23 6.03
C GLY A 401 -23.11 0.22 7.15
N THR A 402 -22.72 -1.04 6.96
CA THR A 402 -22.75 -2.09 7.98
C THR A 402 -21.31 -2.52 8.28
N ALA A 403 -20.94 -2.51 9.54
CA ALA A 403 -19.64 -2.93 10.00
C ALA A 403 -19.47 -4.45 9.85
N SER A 404 -18.34 -4.88 9.32
CA SER A 404 -17.97 -6.28 9.10
C SER A 404 -16.68 -6.61 9.80
N ASN A 405 -16.65 -7.73 10.49
CA ASN A 405 -15.48 -8.19 11.23
C ASN A 405 -14.44 -8.80 10.28
N PHE A 406 -13.18 -8.62 10.60
CA PHE A 406 -12.06 -9.29 9.93
C PHE A 406 -11.29 -10.18 10.89
N THR A 407 -10.67 -11.23 10.36
CA THR A 407 -9.84 -12.16 11.13
C THR A 407 -8.47 -11.54 11.40
N THR A 408 -7.96 -11.73 12.60
CA THR A 408 -6.62 -11.28 13.02
C THR A 408 -5.84 -12.44 13.61
N TYR A 409 -4.58 -12.57 13.23
CA TYR A 409 -3.68 -13.51 13.90
C TYR A 409 -2.21 -13.08 13.78
N TYR A 410 -1.42 -13.51 14.76
CA TYR A 410 0.03 -13.41 14.79
C TYR A 410 0.63 -14.72 15.26
N ARG A 411 1.62 -15.28 14.54
CA ARG A 411 2.34 -16.50 14.89
C ARG A 411 3.79 -16.18 15.23
N THR A 412 4.27 -16.64 16.39
CA THR A 412 5.66 -16.43 16.81
C THR A 412 6.62 -17.33 16.01
N LYS A 413 7.90 -17.04 16.06
CA LYS A 413 8.95 -18.01 15.75
C LYS A 413 8.83 -19.24 16.65
N TRP A 414 9.44 -20.35 16.25
CA TRP A 414 9.65 -21.51 17.10
C TRP A 414 10.65 -21.18 18.22
N PHE A 415 10.22 -21.33 19.44
CA PHE A 415 11.06 -21.16 20.63
C PHE A 415 11.58 -22.51 21.10
N ASP A 416 12.90 -22.72 21.03
CA ASP A 416 13.57 -23.99 21.37
C ASP A 416 14.37 -23.93 22.67
N ALA A 417 14.39 -22.78 23.35
CA ALA A 417 15.17 -22.56 24.58
C ALA A 417 16.65 -23.03 24.46
N GLY A 418 17.29 -22.71 23.33
CA GLY A 418 18.70 -22.96 23.03
C GLY A 418 19.05 -24.37 22.56
N SER A 419 18.08 -25.28 22.37
CA SER A 419 18.34 -26.61 21.78
C SER A 419 17.06 -27.27 21.29
N TYR A 420 16.94 -27.49 20.00
CA TYR A 420 15.82 -28.22 19.38
C TYR A 420 15.95 -29.76 19.53
N ILE A 421 17.07 -30.29 20.02
CA ILE A 421 17.29 -31.73 20.21
C ILE A 421 16.69 -32.22 21.55
N GLN A 422 16.83 -31.43 22.60
CA GLN A 422 16.41 -31.82 23.94
C GLN A 422 14.94 -31.53 24.19
N LYS A 423 14.20 -32.49 24.74
CA LYS A 423 12.83 -32.27 25.24
C LYS A 423 12.86 -31.45 26.53
N LYS A 424 12.00 -30.46 26.61
CA LYS A 424 11.81 -29.56 27.74
C LYS A 424 10.37 -29.52 28.16
N MET A 425 10.13 -29.31 29.46
CA MET A 425 8.81 -28.97 29.95
C MET A 425 8.63 -27.46 29.83
N PHE A 426 7.84 -27.01 28.88
CA PHE A 426 7.41 -25.64 28.80
C PHE A 426 6.24 -25.43 29.76
N ARG A 427 6.43 -24.50 30.68
CA ARG A 427 5.47 -24.19 31.72
C ARG A 427 4.50 -23.11 31.28
N ARG A 428 3.72 -22.56 32.22
CA ARG A 428 2.82 -21.44 31.98
C ARG A 428 3.63 -20.22 31.59
N PRO A 429 3.44 -19.66 30.35
CA PRO A 429 4.05 -18.41 29.97
C PRO A 429 3.31 -17.23 30.63
N ASP A 430 3.99 -16.11 30.79
CA ASP A 430 3.35 -14.85 31.13
C ASP A 430 3.29 -13.98 29.86
N PHE A 431 2.18 -13.30 29.67
CA PHE A 431 1.94 -12.41 28.56
C PHE A 431 1.74 -10.99 29.09
N VAL A 432 2.46 -10.04 28.54
CA VAL A 432 2.19 -8.62 28.74
C VAL A 432 1.37 -8.16 27.53
N LEU A 433 0.09 -7.91 27.76
CA LEU A 433 -0.87 -7.59 26.72
C LEU A 433 -1.22 -6.11 26.78
N LYS A 434 -1.59 -5.54 25.64
CA LYS A 434 -2.11 -4.17 25.57
C LYS A 434 -3.51 -4.14 26.21
N GLU A 435 -3.80 -3.13 27.00
CA GLU A 435 -5.13 -2.98 27.60
C GLU A 435 -6.18 -2.79 26.47
N PRO A 436 -7.29 -3.57 26.51
CA PRO A 436 -8.33 -3.46 25.51
C PRO A 436 -9.30 -2.33 25.85
N ASP A 437 -9.91 -1.72 24.81
CA ASP A 437 -10.97 -0.72 25.00
C ASP A 437 -12.30 -1.35 25.46
N ALA A 438 -12.50 -2.64 25.22
CA ALA A 438 -13.65 -3.43 25.66
C ALA A 438 -13.20 -4.85 26.01
N ALA A 439 -14.00 -5.55 26.82
CA ALA A 439 -13.72 -6.95 27.15
C ALA A 439 -13.49 -7.77 25.86
N THR A 440 -12.37 -8.50 25.83
CA THR A 440 -11.95 -9.29 24.66
C THR A 440 -11.29 -10.58 25.07
N THR A 441 -11.29 -11.55 24.18
CA THR A 441 -10.64 -12.84 24.35
C THR A 441 -9.61 -13.06 23.23
N ILE A 442 -8.38 -13.41 23.63
CA ILE A 442 -7.32 -13.83 22.69
C ILE A 442 -7.22 -15.35 22.80
N THR A 443 -7.44 -16.05 21.70
CA THR A 443 -7.20 -17.49 21.60
C THR A 443 -5.74 -17.74 21.29
N VAL A 444 -5.09 -18.61 22.08
CA VAL A 444 -3.69 -18.99 21.90
C VAL A 444 -3.62 -20.46 21.53
N ASP A 445 -3.20 -20.73 20.29
CA ASP A 445 -2.91 -22.07 19.80
C ASP A 445 -1.42 -22.39 19.98
N VAL A 446 -1.13 -23.58 20.50
CA VAL A 446 0.21 -24.05 20.82
C VAL A 446 0.61 -25.18 19.88
N TYR A 447 1.66 -24.98 19.13
CA TYR A 447 2.26 -25.96 18.23
C TYR A 447 3.54 -26.53 18.82
N HIS A 448 3.85 -27.79 18.52
CA HIS A 448 5.00 -28.51 19.04
C HIS A 448 5.86 -29.10 17.92
N ASN A 449 7.18 -29.08 18.11
CA ASN A 449 8.14 -29.87 17.34
C ASN A 449 8.07 -29.66 15.81
N PHE A 450 7.89 -28.44 15.36
CA PHE A 450 7.80 -28.03 13.94
C PHE A 450 6.57 -28.58 13.19
N ASP A 451 5.55 -29.02 13.88
CA ASP A 451 4.27 -29.40 13.30
C ASP A 451 3.32 -28.20 13.34
N GLU A 452 3.42 -27.35 12.30
CA GLU A 452 2.73 -26.06 12.21
C GLU A 452 1.47 -26.08 11.32
N ALA A 453 1.08 -27.26 10.83
CA ALA A 453 -0.11 -27.38 10.00
C ALA A 453 -1.35 -26.91 10.78
N ASP A 454 -2.19 -26.11 10.14
CA ASP A 454 -3.44 -25.65 10.74
C ASP A 454 -4.30 -26.88 11.09
N GLY A 455 -4.80 -26.92 12.34
CA GLY A 455 -5.49 -28.08 12.90
C GLY A 455 -4.62 -29.04 13.70
N ASN A 456 -3.28 -28.92 13.65
CA ASN A 456 -2.36 -29.78 14.42
C ASN A 456 -1.91 -29.15 15.75
N GLN A 457 -2.59 -28.09 16.20
CA GLN A 457 -2.31 -27.50 17.52
C GLN A 457 -2.44 -28.55 18.62
N ARG A 458 -1.48 -28.61 19.51
CA ARG A 458 -1.46 -29.57 20.64
C ARG A 458 -2.30 -29.10 21.81
N ARG A 459 -2.49 -27.80 21.92
CA ARG A 459 -3.31 -27.16 22.95
C ARG A 459 -3.86 -25.86 22.41
N THR A 460 -5.03 -25.48 22.92
CA THR A 460 -5.64 -24.17 22.76
C THR A 460 -6.06 -23.68 24.13
N PHE A 461 -5.85 -22.40 24.43
CA PHE A 461 -6.37 -21.76 25.64
C PHE A 461 -6.68 -20.29 25.34
N ASN A 462 -7.52 -19.71 26.19
CA ASN A 462 -7.97 -18.34 26.05
C ASN A 462 -7.33 -17.44 27.11
N LEU A 463 -6.96 -16.23 26.69
CA LEU A 463 -6.59 -15.12 27.56
C LEU A 463 -7.75 -14.13 27.52
N THR A 464 -8.45 -13.97 28.65
CA THR A 464 -9.55 -13.02 28.75
C THR A 464 -9.02 -11.71 29.34
N LEU A 465 -9.31 -10.62 28.68
CA LEU A 465 -8.94 -9.27 29.06
C LEU A 465 -10.20 -8.47 29.33
N THR A 466 -10.21 -7.73 30.43
CA THR A 466 -11.27 -6.76 30.75
C THR A 466 -10.60 -5.40 30.93
N PRO A 467 -11.17 -4.31 30.36
CA PRO A 467 -10.65 -2.97 30.60
C PRO A 467 -10.75 -2.65 32.09
N ASP A 468 -9.81 -1.84 32.58
CA ASP A 468 -9.89 -1.33 33.95
C ASP A 468 -11.07 -0.34 34.04
N PRO A 469 -12.11 -0.63 34.82
CA PRO A 469 -13.27 0.25 34.94
C PRO A 469 -12.94 1.62 35.58
N THR A 470 -11.76 1.74 36.21
CA THR A 470 -11.30 2.98 36.84
C THR A 470 -10.43 3.84 35.91
N ALA A 471 -10.04 3.32 34.75
CA ALA A 471 -9.29 4.07 33.74
C ALA A 471 -10.18 5.16 33.12
N MET A 472 -9.74 6.40 33.20
CA MET A 472 -10.46 7.53 32.63
C MET A 472 -9.65 8.22 31.54
N ALA A 473 -10.26 8.46 30.40
CA ALA A 473 -9.66 9.28 29.35
C ALA A 473 -9.67 10.77 29.73
N TRP A 474 -8.62 11.50 29.33
CA TRP A 474 -8.55 12.95 29.51
C TRP A 474 -9.76 13.63 28.85
N GLY A 475 -10.45 14.46 29.61
CA GLY A 475 -11.62 15.22 29.14
C GLY A 475 -12.99 14.55 29.33
N THR A 476 -13.05 13.29 29.74
CA THR A 476 -14.33 12.58 29.97
C THR A 476 -14.58 12.17 31.42
N GLY A 477 -13.56 12.22 32.28
CA GLY A 477 -13.65 11.79 33.67
C GLY A 477 -14.08 12.89 34.63
N VAL A 478 -14.80 12.50 35.69
CA VAL A 478 -15.18 13.38 36.79
C VAL A 478 -14.04 13.44 37.82
N TRP A 479 -13.61 14.65 38.19
CA TRP A 479 -12.58 14.86 39.20
C TRP A 479 -12.88 14.13 40.51
N GLY A 480 -11.94 13.34 41.01
CA GLY A 480 -12.03 12.64 42.27
C GLY A 480 -12.65 11.24 42.21
N THR A 481 -13.07 10.72 41.05
CA THR A 481 -13.71 9.42 40.90
C THR A 481 -12.89 8.39 40.11
N GLY A 482 -11.77 8.76 39.52
CA GLY A 482 -10.95 7.83 38.74
C GLY A 482 -9.46 8.14 38.80
N VAL A 483 -8.64 7.22 38.32
CA VAL A 483 -7.18 7.37 38.21
C VAL A 483 -6.84 8.06 36.90
N TRP A 484 -6.28 9.26 37.00
CA TRP A 484 -5.85 10.06 35.86
C TRP A 484 -4.55 9.50 35.25
N GLY A 485 -4.55 9.32 33.94
CA GLY A 485 -3.37 8.87 33.20
C GLY A 485 -3.29 7.38 32.92
N ALA A 486 -4.31 6.59 33.30
CA ALA A 486 -4.42 5.17 32.92
C ALA A 486 -4.93 4.95 31.48
N GLY A 487 -5.35 6.02 30.80
CA GLY A 487 -5.74 5.92 29.40
C GLY A 487 -4.51 5.74 28.49
N ALA A 488 -4.43 4.65 27.79
CA ALA A 488 -3.60 4.35 26.64
C ALA A 488 -2.28 3.59 26.82
N ALA A 489 -1.81 3.23 28.01
CA ALA A 489 -0.55 2.49 28.14
C ALA A 489 -0.48 1.46 29.27
N SER A 490 -1.56 1.12 29.95
CA SER A 490 -1.49 0.06 30.96
C SER A 490 -1.36 -1.31 30.26
N ALA A 491 -0.29 -2.01 30.62
CA ALA A 491 -0.06 -3.37 30.18
C ALA A 491 -0.69 -4.34 31.20
N VAL A 492 -1.49 -5.26 30.71
CA VAL A 492 -2.10 -6.30 31.55
C VAL A 492 -1.24 -7.54 31.51
N VAL A 493 -0.78 -8.02 32.68
CA VAL A 493 -0.03 -9.27 32.78
C VAL A 493 -0.99 -10.43 32.98
N VAL A 494 -1.00 -11.38 32.06
CA VAL A 494 -1.83 -12.57 32.11
C VAL A 494 -0.96 -13.83 32.05
N THR A 495 -1.16 -14.76 33.00
CA THR A 495 -0.48 -16.04 32.96
C THR A 495 -1.30 -17.06 32.16
N GLY A 496 -0.69 -17.63 31.14
CA GLY A 496 -1.30 -18.64 30.28
C GLY A 496 -1.37 -20.04 30.87
N SER A 497 -1.80 -21.00 30.08
CA SER A 497 -1.80 -22.43 30.42
C SER A 497 -0.42 -23.09 30.17
N ASN A 498 -0.19 -24.27 30.78
CA ASN A 498 1.03 -25.04 30.51
C ASN A 498 1.16 -25.36 29.03
N LEU A 499 2.32 -25.07 28.44
CA LEU A 499 2.56 -25.37 27.03
C LEU A 499 2.90 -26.86 26.78
N GLY A 500 3.40 -27.57 27.78
CA GLY A 500 3.62 -29.02 27.72
C GLY A 500 5.05 -29.46 27.45
N LEU A 501 5.23 -30.76 27.18
CA LEU A 501 6.52 -31.38 26.91
C LEU A 501 6.80 -31.38 25.40
N ALA A 502 7.80 -30.61 24.99
CA ALA A 502 8.20 -30.51 23.58
C ALA A 502 9.70 -30.26 23.43
N ARG A 503 10.22 -30.35 22.22
CA ARG A 503 11.56 -29.88 21.84
C ARG A 503 11.57 -28.36 21.65
N CYS A 504 10.56 -27.89 20.96
CA CYS A 504 10.27 -26.47 20.74
C CYS A 504 8.77 -26.22 20.73
N VAL A 505 8.39 -24.98 20.96
CA VAL A 505 6.98 -24.53 20.96
C VAL A 505 6.84 -23.30 20.07
N GLN A 506 5.68 -23.17 19.46
CA GLN A 506 5.28 -21.99 18.68
C GLN A 506 3.88 -21.59 19.13
N LEU A 507 3.64 -20.31 19.23
CA LEU A 507 2.35 -19.76 19.66
C LEU A 507 1.71 -19.00 18.50
N GLN A 508 0.42 -19.23 18.28
CA GLN A 508 -0.40 -18.38 17.42
C GLN A 508 -1.47 -17.73 18.26
N PHE A 509 -1.54 -16.42 18.15
CA PHE A 509 -2.55 -15.60 18.81
C PHE A 509 -3.60 -15.22 17.78
N SER A 510 -4.85 -15.40 18.12
CA SER A 510 -5.99 -15.00 17.29
C SER A 510 -6.96 -14.20 18.16
N GLY A 511 -7.27 -12.97 17.73
CA GLY A 511 -8.17 -12.10 18.46
C GLY A 511 -9.65 -12.43 18.23
N GLU A 512 -10.48 -12.02 19.17
CA GLU A 512 -11.93 -12.01 18.99
C GLU A 512 -12.32 -11.04 17.88
N LEU A 513 -13.29 -11.43 17.05
CA LEU A 513 -13.73 -10.65 15.92
C LEU A 513 -14.30 -9.27 16.33
N GLY A 514 -13.84 -8.21 15.69
CA GLY A 514 -14.30 -6.84 15.95
C GLY A 514 -13.81 -6.26 17.28
N LYS A 515 -12.77 -6.85 17.87
CA LYS A 515 -12.18 -6.41 19.12
C LYS A 515 -10.70 -6.06 18.96
N LYS A 516 -10.27 -5.07 19.72
CA LYS A 516 -8.87 -4.65 19.79
C LYS A 516 -8.09 -5.54 20.74
N TRP A 517 -6.92 -5.96 20.33
CA TRP A 517 -5.98 -6.69 21.17
C TRP A 517 -4.53 -6.37 20.76
N GLY A 518 -3.60 -6.66 21.65
CA GLY A 518 -2.18 -6.50 21.34
C GLY A 518 -1.29 -7.23 22.34
N ILE A 519 -0.07 -7.52 21.91
CA ILE A 519 0.98 -8.21 22.67
C ILE A 519 2.18 -7.29 22.76
N ASN A 520 2.65 -7.01 23.98
CA ASN A 520 3.85 -6.24 24.24
C ASN A 520 5.05 -7.14 24.56
N SER A 521 4.83 -8.27 25.29
CA SER A 521 5.88 -9.27 25.49
C SER A 521 5.33 -10.65 25.83
N ILE A 522 6.18 -11.66 25.65
CA ILE A 522 5.92 -13.07 25.98
C ILE A 522 7.05 -13.59 26.85
N GLY A 523 6.75 -13.97 28.10
CA GLY A 523 7.68 -14.59 29.01
C GLY A 523 7.58 -16.12 28.97
N TYR A 524 8.50 -16.79 28.31
CA TYR A 524 8.59 -18.25 28.25
C TYR A 524 9.27 -18.80 29.50
N LYS A 525 8.64 -19.79 30.16
CA LYS A 525 9.20 -20.53 31.30
C LYS A 525 9.41 -21.97 30.91
N PHE A 526 10.63 -22.50 31.05
CA PHE A 526 10.97 -23.87 30.65
C PHE A 526 11.91 -24.57 31.61
N GLN A 527 11.91 -25.89 31.57
CA GLN A 527 12.75 -26.73 32.38
C GLN A 527 13.30 -27.88 31.52
N SER A 528 14.61 -27.96 31.39
CA SER A 528 15.26 -29.06 30.67
C SER A 528 15.10 -30.37 31.45
N ARG A 529 14.71 -31.45 30.78
CA ARG A 529 14.79 -32.79 31.38
C ARG A 529 16.23 -33.33 31.22
N ARG A 530 16.80 -33.82 32.32
CA ARG A 530 18.03 -34.60 32.20
C ARG A 530 17.74 -35.85 31.38
N VAL A 531 18.48 -36.07 30.31
CA VAL A 531 18.58 -37.38 29.66
C VAL A 531 19.20 -38.30 30.71
N LYS A 532 18.46 -39.29 31.21
CA LYS A 532 19.06 -40.39 31.94
C LYS A 532 19.88 -41.16 30.91
N GLY A 533 21.22 -41.06 30.98
CA GLY A 533 22.10 -41.95 30.29
C GLY A 533 21.88 -43.38 30.71
#